data_de75730e74ed71d7cbdeae00d02aef6f
#
_entry.id   de75730e74ed71d7cbdeae00d02aef6f
#
_cell.length_a   1.000
_cell.length_b   1.000
_cell.length_c   1.000
_cell.angle_alpha   90.00
_cell.angle_beta   90.00
_cell.angle_gamma   90.00
#
_symmetry.space_group_name_H-M   'P 1'
#
loop_
_entity.id
_entity.type
_entity.pdbx_description
1 polymer ?
#
loop_
_entity_poly.entity_id
_entity_poly.type
_entity_poly.pdbx_seq_one_letter_code
_entity_poly.pdbx_strand_id
1 'polypeptide(L)'
;MCIETDLAQGTIYPDVVESGLGGESATIKSHHNVGGLPDFVDFKEIVEPLRDLFKDEVRQSGRELGLPENLVARQPFPGPGLAIRIIGDVTPEKVAIVQDADAIYREEVDKLPMSERPSQYFAALTNMRSVGVMGDERTYDYAVALRAVTTTDFMTAESYNMPWDVLGTVTSRIVNEVKHVNRVFYDCTGKPPATIELE
;
A
#
# COMPACT_ATOMS: atom_id res chain seq x y z
N MET A 1 -17.67 35.65 -9.82
CA MET A 1 -16.26 35.35 -10.06
C MET A 1 -16.21 33.86 -10.46
N CYS A 2 -16.16 33.57 -11.75
CA CYS A 2 -16.03 32.19 -12.22
C CYS A 2 -14.62 31.75 -11.89
N ILE A 3 -14.47 30.81 -10.98
CA ILE A 3 -13.22 30.11 -10.77
C ILE A 3 -13.17 29.05 -11.85
N GLU A 4 -12.41 29.30 -12.92
CA GLU A 4 -12.09 28.29 -13.90
C GLU A 4 -11.14 27.29 -13.21
N THR A 5 -11.60 26.07 -12.97
CA THR A 5 -10.82 25.04 -12.31
C THR A 5 -10.51 23.93 -13.31
N ASP A 6 -9.23 23.75 -13.60
CA ASP A 6 -8.72 22.58 -14.27
C ASP A 6 -8.42 21.49 -13.23
N LEU A 7 -8.60 20.23 -13.58
CA LEU A 7 -8.21 19.11 -12.74
C LEU A 7 -6.82 18.62 -13.17
N ALA A 8 -5.83 18.76 -12.28
CA ALA A 8 -4.54 18.10 -12.47
C ALA A 8 -4.58 16.69 -11.89
N GLN A 9 -4.31 15.69 -12.72
CA GLN A 9 -4.31 14.28 -12.33
C GLN A 9 -2.92 13.67 -12.49
N GLY A 10 -2.51 12.88 -11.51
CA GLY A 10 -1.20 12.22 -11.47
C GLY A 10 -1.17 10.86 -12.16
N THR A 11 -1.96 10.65 -13.20
CA THR A 11 -1.95 9.43 -14.02
C THR A 11 -0.56 9.21 -14.60
N ILE A 12 -0.04 7.98 -14.51
CA ILE A 12 1.23 7.55 -15.11
C ILE A 12 0.98 6.44 -16.14
N TYR A 13 1.96 6.15 -16.99
CA TYR A 13 1.82 5.18 -18.08
C TYR A 13 1.34 3.79 -17.62
N PRO A 14 1.83 3.18 -16.53
CA PRO A 14 1.31 1.92 -16.01
C PRO A 14 -0.20 1.96 -15.69
N ASP A 15 -0.72 3.07 -15.18
CA ASP A 15 -2.15 3.21 -14.90
C ASP A 15 -2.99 3.13 -16.19
N VAL A 16 -2.50 3.72 -17.28
CA VAL A 16 -3.15 3.68 -18.59
C VAL A 16 -3.19 2.25 -19.14
N VAL A 17 -2.08 1.53 -19.07
CA VAL A 17 -1.98 0.15 -19.57
C VAL A 17 -2.82 -0.82 -18.73
N GLU A 18 -2.74 -0.73 -17.40
CA GLU A 18 -3.47 -1.60 -16.48
C GLU A 18 -4.99 -1.35 -16.48
N SER A 19 -5.43 -0.17 -16.92
CA SER A 19 -6.87 0.16 -17.05
C SER A 19 -7.51 -0.36 -18.34
N GLY A 20 -6.75 -1.02 -19.21
CA GLY A 20 -7.25 -1.56 -20.47
C GLY A 20 -7.48 -0.53 -21.59
N LEU A 21 -7.17 0.75 -21.36
CA LEU A 21 -7.30 1.80 -22.39
C LEU A 21 -6.20 1.74 -23.46
N GLY A 22 -5.19 0.90 -23.26
CA GLY A 22 -4.07 0.72 -24.20
C GLY A 22 -4.22 -0.40 -25.22
N GLY A 23 -5.38 -1.10 -25.32
CA GLY A 23 -5.60 -2.20 -26.27
C GLY A 23 -6.15 -3.48 -25.64
N GLU A 24 -5.71 -4.65 -26.09
CA GLU A 24 -6.27 -5.98 -25.74
C GLU A 24 -5.96 -6.47 -24.30
N SER A 25 -5.46 -5.61 -23.41
CA SER A 25 -5.17 -5.98 -22.01
C SER A 25 -6.45 -6.07 -21.18
N ALA A 26 -6.58 -7.15 -20.41
CA ALA A 26 -7.63 -7.26 -19.40
C ALA A 26 -7.46 -6.18 -18.32
N THR A 27 -8.58 -5.60 -17.86
CA THR A 27 -8.56 -4.63 -16.75
C THR A 27 -8.03 -5.29 -15.47
N ILE A 28 -6.82 -4.92 -15.04
CA ILE A 28 -6.16 -5.48 -13.86
C ILE A 28 -6.48 -4.66 -12.61
N LYS A 29 -6.66 -3.33 -12.78
CA LYS A 29 -7.01 -2.42 -11.68
C LYS A 29 -8.25 -1.59 -12.04
N SER A 30 -9.24 -1.64 -11.17
CA SER A 30 -10.50 -0.90 -11.33
C SER A 30 -10.55 0.42 -10.58
N HIS A 31 -9.58 0.70 -9.71
CA HIS A 31 -9.59 1.87 -8.81
C HIS A 31 -8.71 3.03 -9.28
N HIS A 32 -8.06 2.92 -10.43
CA HIS A 32 -7.40 4.04 -11.07
C HIS A 32 -8.42 4.80 -11.93
N ASN A 33 -8.58 6.10 -11.69
CA ASN A 33 -9.55 6.97 -12.38
C ASN A 33 -9.18 7.27 -13.84
N VAL A 34 -8.60 6.32 -14.55
CA VAL A 34 -8.28 6.47 -15.97
C VAL A 34 -9.57 6.26 -16.75
N GLY A 35 -10.14 7.34 -17.29
CA GLY A 35 -11.40 7.32 -18.03
C GLY A 35 -12.67 7.17 -17.19
N GLY A 36 -12.58 7.24 -15.85
CA GLY A 36 -13.68 7.00 -14.94
C GLY A 36 -14.27 8.26 -14.26
N LEU A 37 -13.95 9.45 -14.74
CA LEU A 37 -14.58 10.66 -14.24
C LEU A 37 -16.04 10.71 -14.72
N PRO A 38 -16.99 11.11 -13.86
CA PRO A 38 -18.39 11.28 -14.27
C PRO A 38 -18.53 12.34 -15.37
N ASP A 39 -19.39 12.08 -16.35
CA ASP A 39 -19.65 12.97 -17.50
C ASP A 39 -20.17 14.39 -17.13
N PHE A 40 -20.54 14.58 -15.85
CA PHE A 40 -21.10 15.85 -15.34
C PHE A 40 -20.09 16.66 -14.49
N VAL A 41 -18.82 16.32 -14.53
CA VAL A 41 -17.80 17.10 -13.81
C VAL A 41 -17.49 18.36 -14.60
N ASP A 42 -17.75 19.51 -13.99
CA ASP A 42 -17.60 20.84 -14.61
C ASP A 42 -16.14 21.35 -14.50
N PHE A 43 -15.20 20.53 -15.02
CA PHE A 43 -13.82 20.97 -15.25
C PHE A 43 -13.65 21.41 -16.69
N LYS A 44 -12.92 22.48 -16.91
CA LYS A 44 -12.61 23.01 -18.22
C LYS A 44 -11.64 22.11 -18.97
N GLU A 45 -10.67 21.55 -18.23
CA GLU A 45 -9.63 20.68 -18.77
C GLU A 45 -9.13 19.71 -17.69
N ILE A 46 -8.72 18.52 -18.14
CA ILE A 46 -7.99 17.54 -17.31
C ILE A 46 -6.55 17.55 -17.79
N VAL A 47 -5.63 17.91 -16.90
CA VAL A 47 -4.20 17.99 -17.18
C VAL A 47 -3.50 16.78 -16.59
N GLU A 48 -2.91 15.94 -17.43
CA GLU A 48 -2.21 14.71 -17.05
C GLU A 48 -0.73 14.76 -17.47
N PRO A 49 0.11 15.56 -16.81
CA PRO A 49 1.47 15.83 -17.28
C PRO A 49 2.42 14.63 -17.19
N LEU A 50 2.02 13.59 -16.45
CA LEU A 50 2.84 12.40 -16.18
C LEU A 50 2.37 11.16 -16.95
N ARG A 51 1.33 11.28 -17.79
CA ARG A 51 0.60 10.18 -18.43
C ARG A 51 1.49 9.21 -19.22
N ASP A 52 2.55 9.72 -19.83
CA ASP A 52 3.45 8.95 -20.69
C ASP A 52 4.74 8.52 -19.98
N LEU A 53 4.85 8.77 -18.67
CA LEU A 53 6.02 8.47 -17.89
C LEU A 53 5.85 7.21 -17.05
N PHE A 54 6.94 6.43 -16.93
CA PHE A 54 7.04 5.38 -15.92
C PHE A 54 7.37 5.97 -14.54
N LYS A 55 7.13 5.19 -13.50
CA LYS A 55 7.26 5.65 -12.11
C LYS A 55 8.68 6.08 -11.72
N ASP A 56 9.69 5.44 -12.27
CA ASP A 56 11.10 5.80 -12.10
C ASP A 56 11.44 7.13 -12.78
N GLU A 57 10.90 7.37 -13.98
CA GLU A 57 11.03 8.65 -14.69
C GLU A 57 10.35 9.80 -13.95
N VAL A 58 9.14 9.55 -13.39
CA VAL A 58 8.46 10.53 -12.52
C VAL A 58 9.30 10.86 -11.28
N ARG A 59 9.92 9.86 -10.65
CA ARG A 59 10.82 10.08 -9.52
C ARG A 59 12.06 10.87 -9.91
N GLN A 60 12.64 10.59 -11.07
CA GLN A 60 13.76 11.34 -11.59
C GLN A 60 13.37 12.80 -11.84
N SER A 61 12.26 13.05 -12.51
CA SER A 61 11.72 14.39 -12.73
C SER A 61 11.47 15.13 -11.41
N GLY A 62 10.96 14.43 -10.39
CA GLY A 62 10.79 14.99 -9.05
C GLY A 62 12.10 15.45 -8.41
N ARG A 63 13.19 14.68 -8.57
CA ARG A 63 14.53 15.08 -8.09
C ARG A 63 15.07 16.29 -8.85
N GLU A 64 14.91 16.32 -10.17
CA GLU A 64 15.32 17.45 -11.03
C GLU A 64 14.57 18.73 -10.68
N LEU A 65 13.30 18.61 -10.25
CA LEU A 65 12.48 19.72 -9.74
C LEU A 65 12.85 20.13 -8.29
N GLY A 66 13.79 19.44 -7.65
CA GLY A 66 14.26 19.75 -6.29
C GLY A 66 13.32 19.29 -5.18
N LEU A 67 12.44 18.32 -5.43
CA LEU A 67 11.61 17.74 -4.38
C LEU A 67 12.46 16.95 -3.38
N PRO A 68 12.14 17.01 -2.07
CA PRO A 68 12.86 16.26 -1.04
C PRO A 68 12.82 14.75 -1.28
N GLU A 69 13.93 14.05 -1.05
CA GLU A 69 14.04 12.60 -1.32
C GLU A 69 13.02 11.76 -0.54
N ASN A 70 12.65 12.16 0.66
CA ASN A 70 11.61 11.48 1.45
C ASN A 70 10.20 11.52 0.81
N LEU A 71 9.96 12.47 -0.10
CA LEU A 71 8.73 12.51 -0.91
C LEU A 71 8.89 11.71 -2.19
N VAL A 72 10.03 11.87 -2.89
CA VAL A 72 10.31 11.22 -4.18
C VAL A 72 10.45 9.71 -4.03
N ALA A 73 11.18 9.25 -3.01
CA ALA A 73 11.43 7.84 -2.74
C ALA A 73 10.35 7.17 -1.89
N ARG A 74 9.29 7.89 -1.51
CA ARG A 74 8.21 7.31 -0.71
C ARG A 74 7.63 6.06 -1.37
N GLN A 75 7.45 5.00 -0.58
CA GLN A 75 6.77 3.80 -1.06
C GLN A 75 5.34 4.12 -1.53
N PRO A 76 4.79 3.37 -2.50
CA PRO A 76 3.42 3.55 -2.92
C PRO A 76 2.44 3.47 -1.75
N PHE A 77 1.43 4.32 -1.80
CA PHE A 77 0.28 4.23 -0.91
C PHE A 77 -0.98 4.09 -1.76
N PRO A 78 -1.85 3.13 -1.48
CA PRO A 78 -3.00 2.86 -2.32
C PRO A 78 -3.98 4.03 -2.37
N GLY A 79 -4.56 4.29 -3.56
CA GLY A 79 -5.55 5.37 -3.74
C GLY A 79 -6.76 5.28 -2.80
N PRO A 80 -7.35 4.07 -2.59
CA PRO A 80 -8.44 3.89 -1.62
C PRO A 80 -8.01 4.03 -0.15
N GLY A 81 -6.75 4.24 0.13
CA GLY A 81 -6.22 4.39 1.48
C GLY A 81 -6.11 3.07 2.24
N LEU A 82 -6.25 3.13 3.56
CA LEU A 82 -6.13 1.95 4.43
C LEU A 82 -7.28 0.95 4.27
N ALA A 83 -8.37 1.33 3.62
CA ALA A 83 -9.53 0.45 3.45
C ALA A 83 -9.17 -0.87 2.77
N ILE A 84 -8.32 -0.86 1.75
CA ILE A 84 -7.88 -2.08 1.05
C ILE A 84 -6.91 -2.97 1.85
N ARG A 85 -6.50 -2.51 3.04
CA ARG A 85 -5.70 -3.30 3.99
C ARG A 85 -6.55 -3.89 5.12
N ILE A 86 -7.89 -3.80 4.99
CA ILE A 86 -8.85 -4.40 5.91
C ILE A 86 -9.74 -5.32 5.12
N ILE A 87 -9.50 -6.63 5.20
CA ILE A 87 -10.34 -7.60 4.49
C ILE A 87 -11.73 -7.63 5.13
N GLY A 88 -12.76 -7.38 4.33
CA GLY A 88 -14.16 -7.30 4.75
C GLY A 88 -14.58 -5.91 5.23
N ASP A 89 -15.52 -5.84 6.17
CA ASP A 89 -16.11 -4.57 6.63
C ASP A 89 -15.08 -3.64 7.27
N VAL A 90 -15.07 -2.39 6.84
CA VAL A 90 -14.24 -1.33 7.42
C VAL A 90 -14.96 -0.69 8.60
N THR A 91 -14.36 -0.80 9.79
CA THR A 91 -14.88 -0.18 11.03
C THR A 91 -13.81 0.70 11.68
N PRO A 92 -14.19 1.68 12.52
CA PRO A 92 -13.20 2.50 13.24
C PRO A 92 -12.22 1.68 14.08
N GLU A 93 -12.68 0.58 14.71
CA GLU A 93 -11.84 -0.34 15.47
C GLU A 93 -10.78 -0.99 14.57
N LYS A 94 -11.19 -1.56 13.42
CA LYS A 94 -10.27 -2.21 12.49
C LYS A 94 -9.29 -1.23 11.84
N VAL A 95 -9.73 -0.01 11.57
CA VAL A 95 -8.85 1.06 11.07
C VAL A 95 -7.77 1.38 12.10
N ALA A 96 -8.12 1.52 13.39
CA ALA A 96 -7.16 1.76 14.46
C ALA A 96 -6.14 0.62 14.55
N ILE A 97 -6.59 -0.64 14.51
CA ILE A 97 -5.70 -1.82 14.53
C ILE A 97 -4.68 -1.76 13.38
N VAL A 98 -5.14 -1.49 12.15
CA VAL A 98 -4.24 -1.41 10.98
C VAL A 98 -3.28 -0.24 11.10
N GLN A 99 -3.73 0.92 11.55
CA GLN A 99 -2.89 2.10 11.73
C GLN A 99 -1.77 1.84 12.74
N ASP A 100 -2.11 1.28 13.90
CA ASP A 100 -1.14 1.00 14.96
C ASP A 100 -0.15 -0.10 14.53
N ALA A 101 -0.65 -1.19 13.92
CA ALA A 101 0.19 -2.28 13.42
C ALA A 101 1.13 -1.83 12.29
N ASP A 102 0.63 -1.04 11.33
CA ASP A 102 1.43 -0.49 10.23
C ASP A 102 2.49 0.48 10.73
N ALA A 103 2.15 1.33 11.71
CA ALA A 103 3.09 2.25 12.33
C ALA A 103 4.26 1.51 12.98
N ILE A 104 3.98 0.47 13.78
CA ILE A 104 5.00 -0.37 14.42
C ILE A 104 5.87 -1.05 13.36
N TYR A 105 5.24 -1.64 12.33
CA TYR A 105 5.98 -2.35 11.28
C TYR A 105 6.91 -1.42 10.51
N ARG A 106 6.42 -0.26 10.13
CA ARG A 106 7.22 0.76 9.42
C ARG A 106 8.37 1.28 10.27
N GLU A 107 8.11 1.56 11.53
CA GLU A 107 9.14 2.01 12.47
C GLU A 107 10.31 1.02 12.59
N GLU A 108 10.02 -0.29 12.65
CA GLU A 108 11.08 -1.29 12.73
C GLU A 108 11.81 -1.50 11.39
N VAL A 109 11.10 -1.51 10.27
CA VAL A 109 11.72 -1.63 8.94
C VAL A 109 12.56 -0.39 8.61
N ASP A 110 12.13 0.81 9.06
CA ASP A 110 12.88 2.05 8.84
C ASP A 110 14.21 2.12 9.61
N LYS A 111 14.46 1.21 10.56
CA LYS A 111 15.78 1.04 11.20
C LYS A 111 16.78 0.30 10.33
N LEU A 112 16.31 -0.44 9.33
CA LEU A 112 17.20 -1.09 8.37
C LEU A 112 17.94 -0.05 7.50
N PRO A 113 19.17 -0.35 7.06
CA PRO A 113 19.84 0.46 6.06
C PRO A 113 18.96 0.65 4.81
N MET A 114 19.00 1.83 4.20
CA MET A 114 18.15 2.14 3.03
C MET A 114 18.33 1.12 1.89
N SER A 115 19.54 0.60 1.70
CA SER A 115 19.87 -0.41 0.68
C SER A 115 19.26 -1.80 0.96
N GLU A 116 18.82 -2.03 2.19
CA GLU A 116 18.26 -3.30 2.65
C GLU A 116 16.74 -3.22 2.90
N ARG A 117 16.12 -2.09 2.59
CA ARG A 117 14.68 -1.93 2.76
C ARG A 117 13.91 -2.52 1.59
N PRO A 118 12.77 -3.16 1.85
CA PRO A 118 11.86 -3.59 0.79
C PRO A 118 11.30 -2.38 0.01
N SER A 119 10.91 -2.62 -1.24
CA SER A 119 10.34 -1.58 -2.10
C SER A 119 8.96 -1.09 -1.62
N GLN A 120 8.19 -2.00 -1.01
CA GLN A 120 6.90 -1.70 -0.38
C GLN A 120 6.68 -2.67 0.80
N TYR A 121 6.17 -2.15 1.90
CA TYR A 121 5.84 -2.91 3.11
C TYR A 121 4.72 -2.25 3.89
N PHE A 122 3.86 -3.07 4.48
CA PHE A 122 2.70 -2.61 5.24
C PHE A 122 2.11 -3.74 6.10
N ALA A 123 1.24 -3.37 7.03
CA ALA A 123 0.39 -4.28 7.78
C ALA A 123 -1.03 -4.26 7.22
N ALA A 124 -1.69 -5.42 7.23
CA ALA A 124 -3.08 -5.58 6.83
C ALA A 124 -3.86 -6.43 7.85
N LEU A 125 -5.15 -6.20 7.98
CA LEU A 125 -6.03 -6.95 8.86
C LEU A 125 -6.76 -8.04 8.06
N THR A 126 -6.51 -9.30 8.42
CA THR A 126 -7.05 -10.45 7.68
C THR A 126 -8.52 -10.75 7.93
N ASN A 127 -9.17 -10.05 8.86
CA ASN A 127 -10.49 -10.38 9.41
C ASN A 127 -10.59 -11.78 10.07
N MET A 128 -9.50 -12.55 10.07
CA MET A 128 -9.43 -13.83 10.76
C MET A 128 -9.29 -13.59 12.27
N ARG A 129 -10.03 -14.35 13.05
CA ARG A 129 -9.88 -14.39 14.52
C ARG A 129 -9.33 -15.73 14.96
N SER A 130 -8.54 -15.71 16.00
CA SER A 130 -7.96 -16.91 16.58
C SER A 130 -7.94 -16.86 18.10
N VAL A 131 -7.85 -18.05 18.70
CA VAL A 131 -7.66 -18.18 20.13
C VAL A 131 -6.23 -17.77 20.48
N GLY A 132 -6.10 -16.97 21.52
CA GLY A 132 -4.85 -16.60 22.14
C GLY A 132 -4.93 -16.72 23.66
N VAL A 133 -3.78 -16.57 24.31
CA VAL A 133 -3.66 -16.47 25.75
C VAL A 133 -2.86 -15.20 26.06
N MET A 134 -3.46 -14.29 26.79
CA MET A 134 -2.84 -13.02 27.20
C MET A 134 -2.86 -12.98 28.74
N GLY A 135 -1.67 -13.14 29.36
CA GLY A 135 -1.61 -13.40 30.79
C GLY A 135 -2.32 -14.72 31.13
N ASP A 136 -3.26 -14.69 32.06
CA ASP A 136 -4.07 -15.85 32.48
C ASP A 136 -5.43 -15.94 31.78
N GLU A 137 -5.70 -15.04 30.81
CA GLU A 137 -7.00 -14.97 30.13
C GLU A 137 -6.92 -15.54 28.71
N ARG A 138 -7.97 -16.27 28.32
CA ARG A 138 -8.17 -16.71 26.93
C ARG A 138 -8.77 -15.56 26.14
N THR A 139 -8.12 -15.22 25.03
CA THR A 139 -8.61 -14.21 24.08
C THR A 139 -9.10 -14.85 22.79
N TYR A 140 -9.90 -14.09 22.03
CA TYR A 140 -10.33 -14.44 20.67
C TYR A 140 -10.27 -13.18 19.81
N ASP A 141 -9.09 -12.92 19.29
CA ASP A 141 -8.73 -11.64 18.66
C ASP A 141 -8.27 -11.82 17.23
N TYR A 142 -8.02 -10.70 16.55
CA TYR A 142 -7.64 -10.64 15.15
C TYR A 142 -6.21 -11.12 14.89
N ALA A 143 -6.01 -11.53 13.64
CA ALA A 143 -4.70 -11.78 13.08
C ALA A 143 -4.33 -10.67 12.07
N VAL A 144 -3.14 -10.12 12.23
CA VAL A 144 -2.53 -9.15 11.30
C VAL A 144 -1.61 -9.89 10.34
N ALA A 145 -1.65 -9.53 9.07
CA ALA A 145 -0.68 -9.95 8.06
C ALA A 145 0.32 -8.84 7.80
N LEU A 146 1.60 -9.17 7.84
CA LEU A 146 2.69 -8.31 7.40
C LEU A 146 3.03 -8.65 5.95
N ARG A 147 3.15 -7.65 5.11
CA ARG A 147 3.53 -7.77 3.71
C ARG A 147 4.78 -6.94 3.46
N ALA A 148 5.77 -7.51 2.79
CA ALA A 148 6.89 -6.76 2.23
C ALA A 148 7.31 -7.39 0.90
N VAL A 149 7.61 -6.54 -0.08
CA VAL A 149 7.99 -6.98 -1.42
C VAL A 149 9.18 -6.19 -1.96
N THR A 150 9.98 -6.86 -2.78
CA THR A 150 10.99 -6.24 -3.64
C THR A 150 10.46 -6.21 -5.06
N THR A 151 10.54 -5.06 -5.69
CA THR A 151 10.10 -4.87 -7.07
C THR A 151 10.85 -3.70 -7.70
N THR A 152 10.97 -3.73 -9.03
CA THR A 152 11.54 -2.62 -9.82
C THR A 152 10.43 -1.78 -10.44
N ASP A 153 9.44 -2.41 -11.03
CA ASP A 153 8.42 -1.77 -11.87
C ASP A 153 6.98 -1.88 -11.29
N PHE A 154 6.80 -2.62 -10.19
CA PHE A 154 5.50 -2.94 -9.59
C PHE A 154 4.58 -3.81 -10.44
N MET A 155 5.01 -4.22 -11.64
CA MET A 155 4.29 -5.19 -12.47
C MET A 155 4.49 -6.60 -11.92
N THR A 156 5.73 -6.92 -11.56
CA THR A 156 6.10 -8.13 -10.84
C THR A 156 6.71 -7.78 -9.48
N ALA A 157 6.58 -8.66 -8.51
CA ALA A 157 7.17 -8.48 -7.19
C ALA A 157 7.51 -9.81 -6.53
N GLU A 158 8.64 -9.86 -5.86
CA GLU A 158 9.03 -10.98 -5.02
C GLU A 158 8.77 -10.65 -3.55
N SER A 159 8.37 -11.65 -2.76
CA SER A 159 8.30 -11.47 -1.33
C SER A 159 9.70 -11.15 -0.79
N TYR A 160 9.81 -10.09 -0.01
CA TYR A 160 11.07 -9.71 0.61
C TYR A 160 11.42 -10.68 1.75
N ASN A 161 12.66 -11.14 1.77
CA ASN A 161 13.16 -12.00 2.85
C ASN A 161 13.46 -11.16 4.10
N MET A 162 12.41 -10.84 4.86
CA MET A 162 12.54 -10.01 6.06
C MET A 162 13.41 -10.71 7.10
N PRO A 163 14.43 -10.04 7.69
CA PRO A 163 15.23 -10.61 8.76
C PRO A 163 14.38 -11.10 9.92
N TRP A 164 14.68 -12.30 10.42
CA TRP A 164 13.86 -12.97 11.43
C TRP A 164 13.80 -12.23 12.76
N ASP A 165 14.86 -11.53 13.12
CA ASP A 165 14.94 -10.69 14.31
C ASP A 165 14.03 -9.46 14.19
N VAL A 166 13.92 -8.86 13.00
CA VAL A 166 12.96 -7.79 12.71
C VAL A 166 11.53 -8.31 12.82
N LEU A 167 11.22 -9.45 12.19
CA LEU A 167 9.89 -10.08 12.32
C LEU A 167 9.55 -10.42 13.77
N GLY A 168 10.51 -10.93 14.53
CA GLY A 168 10.33 -11.24 15.94
C GLY A 168 10.01 -9.99 16.76
N THR A 169 10.75 -8.90 16.53
CA THR A 169 10.54 -7.63 17.21
C THR A 169 9.19 -7.01 16.85
N VAL A 170 8.86 -6.95 15.55
CA VAL A 170 7.56 -6.43 15.07
C VAL A 170 6.40 -7.24 15.64
N THR A 171 6.49 -8.57 15.59
CA THR A 171 5.46 -9.47 16.13
C THR A 171 5.25 -9.24 17.63
N SER A 172 6.35 -9.18 18.39
CA SER A 172 6.28 -8.93 19.83
C SER A 172 5.65 -7.58 20.15
N ARG A 173 6.02 -6.54 19.42
CA ARG A 173 5.45 -5.20 19.60
C ARG A 173 3.97 -5.17 19.25
N ILE A 174 3.57 -5.70 18.09
CA ILE A 174 2.17 -5.69 17.64
C ILE A 174 1.27 -6.40 18.66
N VAL A 175 1.63 -7.62 19.10
CA VAL A 175 0.76 -8.37 20.03
C VAL A 175 0.71 -7.76 21.43
N ASN A 176 1.69 -6.94 21.83
CA ASN A 176 1.70 -6.31 23.15
C ASN A 176 1.16 -4.87 23.14
N GLU A 177 1.30 -4.13 22.04
CA GLU A 177 0.96 -2.72 21.95
C GLU A 177 -0.38 -2.47 21.24
N VAL A 178 -0.77 -3.36 20.28
CA VAL A 178 -2.02 -3.20 19.52
C VAL A 178 -3.14 -4.02 20.15
N LYS A 179 -4.19 -3.35 20.59
CA LYS A 179 -5.36 -4.02 21.18
C LYS A 179 -6.07 -4.91 20.17
N HIS A 180 -6.65 -6.00 20.63
CA HIS A 180 -7.42 -6.95 19.85
C HIS A 180 -6.64 -7.67 18.76
N VAL A 181 -5.32 -7.80 18.91
CA VAL A 181 -4.45 -8.60 18.04
C VAL A 181 -3.69 -9.63 18.88
N ASN A 182 -3.82 -10.90 18.53
CA ASN A 182 -3.12 -11.99 19.21
C ASN A 182 -2.26 -12.84 18.25
N ARG A 183 -2.22 -12.49 16.95
CA ARG A 183 -1.47 -13.27 15.97
C ARG A 183 -0.97 -12.40 14.83
N VAL A 184 0.24 -12.71 14.37
CA VAL A 184 0.85 -12.06 13.22
C VAL A 184 1.28 -13.12 12.21
N PHE A 185 0.98 -12.89 10.93
CA PHE A 185 1.46 -13.69 9.79
C PHE A 185 2.39 -12.84 8.93
N TYR A 186 3.26 -13.51 8.18
CA TYR A 186 4.05 -12.88 7.13
C TYR A 186 3.67 -13.51 5.79
N ASP A 187 3.28 -12.67 4.82
CA ASP A 187 2.91 -13.12 3.48
C ASP A 187 4.14 -13.26 2.61
N CYS A 188 4.44 -14.53 2.25
CA CYS A 188 5.59 -14.92 1.42
C CYS A 188 5.23 -15.06 -0.07
N THR A 189 4.06 -14.60 -0.51
CA THR A 189 3.61 -14.81 -1.89
C THR A 189 4.16 -13.75 -2.83
N GLY A 190 4.67 -14.14 -4.00
CA GLY A 190 5.10 -13.23 -5.05
C GLY A 190 3.93 -12.72 -5.92
N LYS A 191 4.19 -11.71 -6.73
CA LYS A 191 3.29 -11.22 -7.78
C LYS A 191 3.92 -11.51 -9.16
N PRO A 192 3.31 -12.35 -10.01
CA PRO A 192 2.15 -13.21 -9.75
C PRO A 192 2.47 -14.36 -8.79
N PRO A 193 1.52 -15.14 -8.25
CA PRO A 193 0.07 -15.07 -8.55
C PRO A 193 -0.71 -14.07 -7.72
N ALA A 194 -0.16 -13.62 -6.57
CA ALA A 194 -0.83 -12.62 -5.74
C ALA A 194 -0.69 -11.20 -6.31
N THR A 195 -1.45 -10.27 -5.75
CA THR A 195 -1.24 -8.83 -5.88
C THR A 195 -0.28 -8.33 -4.78
N ILE A 196 0.13 -7.07 -4.80
CA ILE A 196 0.93 -6.52 -3.69
C ILE A 196 0.02 -6.21 -2.51
N GLU A 197 -1.04 -5.41 -2.70
CA GLU A 197 -2.08 -5.19 -1.69
C GLU A 197 -3.01 -6.42 -1.62
N LEU A 198 -3.73 -6.59 -0.50
CA LEU A 198 -4.56 -7.77 -0.28
C LEU A 198 -5.99 -7.64 -0.84
N GLU A 199 -6.43 -6.42 -1.12
CA GLU A 199 -7.73 -6.13 -1.73
C GLU A 199 -7.65 -5.06 -2.81
#